data_9db82a03137a319eb38e667976508bf7
#
_entry.id   9db82a03137a319eb38e667976508bf7
#
_cell.length_a   1.000
_cell.length_b   1.000
_cell.length_c   1.000
_cell.angle_alpha   90.00
_cell.angle_beta   90.00
_cell.angle_gamma   90.00
#
_symmetry.space_group_name_H-M   'P 1'
#
loop_
_entity.id
_entity.type
_entity.pdbx_description
1 polymer ?
#
loop_
_entity_poly.entity_id
_entity_poly.type
_entity_poly.pdbx_seq_one_letter_code
_entity_poly.pdbx_strand_id
1 'polypeptide(L)'
;MAVAVALADAEGQSAVSMRRLARELGVTPMALYWHFSDKDALVGAMAEQVIRDAEFTDAAGGGWQDRYRGVLVALVELLHAHPWMGRLVIERVVPLPNFLTALESMLDCLRLAGLDPTVSVMVVQQSVQGVVGLVEYEPQPPADAATSASARQALQASLGSLEPSDFPNVRAASVPLAASVGGEAYYRLGLDTIVGGIEAVAAAAAGPPRDRARRGGMPSGTGGGRHTEGAALEGAEAVRSGRVRGPEKEK
;
A
#
# COMPACT_ATOMS: atom_id res chain seq x y z
N MET A 1 14.02 -24.91 6.03
CA MET A 1 13.35 -23.59 5.90
C MET A 1 11.84 -23.70 6.08
N ALA A 2 11.15 -24.63 5.45
CA ALA A 2 9.69 -24.82 5.54
C ALA A 2 9.13 -24.87 6.98
N VAL A 3 9.81 -25.56 7.92
CA VAL A 3 9.38 -25.63 9.34
C VAL A 3 9.41 -24.22 9.99
N ALA A 4 10.39 -23.39 9.67
CA ALA A 4 10.48 -22.05 10.23
C ALA A 4 9.38 -21.11 9.68
N VAL A 5 9.08 -21.23 8.39
CA VAL A 5 7.98 -20.51 7.73
C VAL A 5 6.65 -20.95 8.33
N ALA A 6 6.37 -22.26 8.39
CA ALA A 6 5.14 -22.78 8.97
C ALA A 6 4.94 -22.36 10.44
N LEU A 7 6.01 -22.27 11.22
CA LEU A 7 5.95 -21.79 12.59
C LEU A 7 5.58 -20.29 12.65
N ALA A 8 6.15 -19.49 11.75
CA ALA A 8 5.84 -18.06 11.65
C ALA A 8 4.39 -17.82 11.19
N ASP A 9 3.89 -18.63 10.26
CA ASP A 9 2.52 -18.55 9.78
C ASP A 9 1.49 -18.90 10.87
N ALA A 10 1.80 -19.91 11.68
CA ALA A 10 0.91 -20.39 12.74
C ALA A 10 0.93 -19.53 14.01
N GLU A 11 2.10 -19.07 14.44
CA GLU A 11 2.30 -18.44 15.76
C GLU A 11 2.89 -17.02 15.67
N GLY A 12 3.12 -16.50 14.47
CA GLY A 12 3.75 -15.22 14.21
C GLY A 12 5.28 -15.26 14.25
N GLN A 13 5.93 -14.28 13.66
CA GLN A 13 7.40 -14.15 13.58
C GLN A 13 8.08 -14.15 14.95
N SER A 14 7.40 -13.65 15.99
CA SER A 14 7.93 -13.59 17.35
C SER A 14 8.19 -14.97 17.95
N ALA A 15 7.39 -15.97 17.58
CA ALA A 15 7.53 -17.35 18.02
C ALA A 15 8.77 -18.06 17.43
N VAL A 16 9.29 -17.57 16.31
CA VAL A 16 10.49 -18.11 15.67
C VAL A 16 11.73 -17.69 16.45
N SER A 17 12.45 -18.68 16.97
CA SER A 17 13.75 -18.48 17.61
C SER A 17 14.66 -19.67 17.30
N MET A 18 15.99 -19.45 17.36
CA MET A 18 16.98 -20.52 17.13
C MET A 18 16.73 -21.74 18.03
N ARG A 19 16.38 -21.52 19.31
CA ARG A 19 16.08 -22.61 20.27
C ARG A 19 14.80 -23.36 19.89
N ARG A 20 13.74 -22.63 19.52
CA ARG A 20 12.46 -23.25 19.15
C ARG A 20 12.61 -24.04 17.87
N LEU A 21 13.24 -23.46 16.85
CA LEU A 21 13.47 -24.14 15.58
C LEU A 21 14.35 -25.36 15.72
N ALA A 22 15.43 -25.29 16.52
CA ALA A 22 16.28 -26.44 16.80
C ALA A 22 15.51 -27.59 17.43
N ARG A 23 14.61 -27.31 18.37
CA ARG A 23 13.73 -28.30 19.00
C ARG A 23 12.78 -28.94 17.99
N GLU A 24 12.15 -28.15 17.12
CA GLU A 24 11.24 -28.65 16.09
C GLU A 24 11.95 -29.53 15.05
N LEU A 25 13.22 -29.22 14.75
CA LEU A 25 14.04 -29.98 13.80
C LEU A 25 14.80 -31.15 14.42
N GLY A 26 14.77 -31.30 15.75
CA GLY A 26 15.53 -32.34 16.45
C GLY A 26 17.06 -32.16 16.41
N VAL A 27 17.54 -30.92 16.26
CA VAL A 27 18.97 -30.58 16.20
C VAL A 27 19.40 -29.70 17.36
N THR A 28 20.70 -29.46 17.52
CA THR A 28 21.19 -28.50 18.51
C THR A 28 21.05 -27.06 18.00
N PRO A 29 20.83 -26.07 18.89
CA PRO A 29 20.84 -24.66 18.48
C PRO A 29 22.14 -24.23 17.78
N MET A 30 23.28 -24.83 18.19
CA MET A 30 24.57 -24.54 17.57
C MET A 30 24.60 -24.94 16.09
N ALA A 31 23.92 -26.03 15.71
CA ALA A 31 23.82 -26.43 14.32
C ALA A 31 23.12 -25.35 13.43
N LEU A 32 22.13 -24.64 13.97
CA LEU A 32 21.49 -23.54 13.28
C LEU A 32 22.39 -22.30 13.19
N TYR A 33 23.18 -22.01 14.20
CA TYR A 33 24.13 -20.89 14.19
C TYR A 33 25.26 -21.06 13.17
N TRP A 34 25.52 -22.30 12.69
CA TRP A 34 26.42 -22.52 11.57
C TRP A 34 25.85 -22.01 10.23
N HIS A 35 24.52 -21.92 10.12
CA HIS A 35 23.81 -21.49 8.90
C HIS A 35 23.31 -20.05 8.99
N PHE A 36 22.98 -19.57 10.18
CA PHE A 36 22.42 -18.22 10.40
C PHE A 36 23.14 -17.55 11.55
N SER A 37 23.72 -16.37 11.29
CA SER A 37 24.45 -15.60 12.31
C SER A 37 23.58 -15.21 13.50
N ASP A 38 22.31 -14.91 13.23
CA ASP A 38 21.35 -14.41 14.18
C ASP A 38 19.90 -14.69 13.73
N LYS A 39 18.92 -14.20 14.50
CA LYS A 39 17.50 -14.31 14.19
C LYS A 39 17.13 -13.54 12.93
N ASP A 40 17.73 -12.39 12.70
CA ASP A 40 17.39 -11.53 11.55
C ASP A 40 17.85 -12.16 10.23
N ALA A 41 19.02 -12.84 10.23
CA ALA A 41 19.49 -13.64 9.11
C ALA A 41 18.54 -14.82 8.81
N LEU A 42 18.04 -15.50 9.85
CA LEU A 42 17.05 -16.56 9.69
C LEU A 42 15.74 -16.02 9.10
N VAL A 43 15.21 -14.94 9.65
CA VAL A 43 13.97 -14.29 9.14
C VAL A 43 14.14 -13.79 7.71
N GLY A 44 15.30 -13.21 7.38
CA GLY A 44 15.63 -12.84 6.02
C GLY A 44 15.56 -14.02 5.05
N ALA A 45 16.19 -15.15 5.41
CA ALA A 45 16.17 -16.36 4.60
C ALA A 45 14.77 -17.02 4.49
N MET A 46 13.93 -16.89 5.53
CA MET A 46 12.52 -17.28 5.46
C MET A 46 11.76 -16.43 4.44
N ALA A 47 11.92 -15.10 4.51
CA ALA A 47 11.29 -14.18 3.56
C ALA A 47 11.76 -14.43 2.12
N GLU A 48 13.06 -14.66 1.91
CA GLU A 48 13.60 -15.06 0.61
C GLU A 48 12.95 -16.34 0.06
N GLN A 49 12.73 -17.33 0.91
CA GLN A 49 12.06 -18.56 0.50
C GLN A 49 10.61 -18.30 0.08
N VAL A 50 9.85 -17.54 0.87
CA VAL A 50 8.46 -17.19 0.56
C VAL A 50 8.36 -16.41 -0.75
N ILE A 51 9.21 -15.40 -0.96
CA ILE A 51 9.24 -14.61 -2.21
C ILE A 51 9.66 -15.47 -3.41
N ARG A 52 10.59 -16.42 -3.21
CA ARG A 52 11.02 -17.33 -4.28
C ARG A 52 9.91 -18.25 -4.73
N ASP A 53 9.07 -18.69 -3.80
CA ASP A 53 7.96 -19.61 -4.07
C ASP A 53 6.69 -18.84 -4.54
N ALA A 54 6.65 -17.52 -4.39
CA ALA A 54 5.52 -16.69 -4.82
C ALA A 54 5.46 -16.54 -6.36
N GLU A 55 4.28 -16.67 -6.90
CA GLU A 55 4.00 -16.40 -8.31
C GLU A 55 3.34 -15.03 -8.45
N PHE A 56 4.12 -14.03 -8.85
CA PHE A 56 3.59 -12.70 -9.19
C PHE A 56 3.21 -12.69 -10.67
N THR A 57 2.04 -13.19 -11.00
CA THR A 57 1.51 -13.14 -12.35
C THR A 57 0.75 -11.83 -12.57
N ASP A 58 1.19 -11.04 -13.55
CA ASP A 58 0.32 -10.01 -14.10
C ASP A 58 -0.82 -10.67 -14.87
N ALA A 59 -2.02 -10.10 -14.80
CA ALA A 59 -3.16 -10.62 -15.55
C ALA A 59 -2.84 -10.58 -17.06
N ALA A 60 -2.64 -11.72 -17.67
CA ALA A 60 -2.37 -11.83 -19.10
C ALA A 60 -3.61 -11.35 -19.88
N GLY A 61 -3.52 -10.20 -20.53
CA GLY A 61 -4.54 -9.73 -21.48
C GLY A 61 -5.48 -8.67 -20.93
N GLY A 62 -4.95 -7.51 -20.56
CA GLY A 62 -5.73 -6.34 -20.15
C GLY A 62 -4.91 -5.06 -20.31
N GLY A 63 -5.46 -3.92 -19.91
CA GLY A 63 -4.73 -2.67 -19.81
C GLY A 63 -3.68 -2.75 -18.69
N TRP A 64 -2.86 -1.69 -18.57
CA TRP A 64 -1.89 -1.58 -17.47
C TRP A 64 -2.58 -1.67 -16.09
N GLN A 65 -3.84 -1.24 -16.00
CA GLN A 65 -4.63 -1.30 -14.77
C GLN A 65 -4.85 -2.73 -14.29
N ASP A 66 -5.25 -3.62 -15.20
CA ASP A 66 -5.51 -5.04 -14.88
C ASP A 66 -4.22 -5.75 -14.50
N ARG A 67 -3.12 -5.46 -15.23
CA ARG A 67 -1.80 -6.01 -14.93
C ARG A 67 -1.31 -5.55 -13.55
N TYR A 68 -1.38 -4.24 -13.27
CA TYR A 68 -1.00 -3.68 -11.98
C TYR A 68 -1.82 -4.27 -10.84
N ARG A 69 -3.14 -4.36 -11.03
CA ARG A 69 -4.06 -5.01 -10.09
C ARG A 69 -3.68 -6.47 -9.83
N GLY A 70 -3.32 -7.23 -10.86
CA GLY A 70 -2.89 -8.62 -10.74
C GLY A 70 -1.71 -8.78 -9.78
N VAL A 71 -0.70 -7.92 -9.86
CA VAL A 71 0.44 -7.92 -8.92
C VAL A 71 -0.02 -7.58 -7.49
N LEU A 72 -0.93 -6.62 -7.32
CA LEU A 72 -1.46 -6.27 -6.00
C LEU A 72 -2.30 -7.42 -5.39
N VAL A 73 -3.08 -8.14 -6.20
CA VAL A 73 -3.82 -9.33 -5.75
C VAL A 73 -2.86 -10.42 -5.29
N ALA A 74 -1.82 -10.71 -6.07
CA ALA A 74 -0.80 -11.68 -5.68
C ALA A 74 -0.10 -11.29 -4.37
N LEU A 75 0.11 -9.99 -4.14
CA LEU A 75 0.65 -9.49 -2.87
C LEU A 75 -0.34 -9.69 -1.70
N VAL A 76 -1.66 -9.47 -1.91
CA VAL A 76 -2.69 -9.76 -0.90
C VAL A 76 -2.68 -11.26 -0.54
N GLU A 77 -2.63 -12.14 -1.55
CA GLU A 77 -2.58 -13.60 -1.34
C GLU A 77 -1.32 -14.03 -0.57
N LEU A 78 -0.17 -13.49 -0.93
CA LEU A 78 1.09 -13.72 -0.20
C LEU A 78 0.98 -13.30 1.27
N LEU A 79 0.43 -12.13 1.54
CA LEU A 79 0.30 -11.61 2.92
C LEU A 79 -0.75 -12.35 3.73
N HIS A 80 -1.80 -12.89 3.10
CA HIS A 80 -2.75 -13.78 3.75
C HIS A 80 -2.11 -15.11 4.13
N ALA A 81 -1.32 -15.71 3.24
CA ALA A 81 -0.61 -16.94 3.51
C ALA A 81 0.50 -16.74 4.56
N HIS A 82 1.13 -15.57 4.58
CA HIS A 82 2.29 -15.24 5.40
C HIS A 82 2.14 -13.87 6.08
N PRO A 83 1.26 -13.71 7.10
CA PRO A 83 0.95 -12.40 7.71
C PRO A 83 2.18 -11.69 8.31
N TRP A 84 3.20 -12.43 8.72
CA TRP A 84 4.45 -11.90 9.26
C TRP A 84 5.32 -11.17 8.22
N MET A 85 5.02 -11.33 6.92
CA MET A 85 5.77 -10.72 5.82
C MET A 85 5.49 -9.21 5.65
N GLY A 86 4.36 -8.69 6.10
CA GLY A 86 3.91 -7.31 5.80
C GLY A 86 4.97 -6.26 6.08
N ARG A 87 5.57 -6.30 7.28
CA ARG A 87 6.65 -5.39 7.64
C ARG A 87 7.90 -5.55 6.76
N LEU A 88 8.27 -6.77 6.43
CA LEU A 88 9.47 -7.07 5.65
C LEU A 88 9.34 -6.59 4.20
N VAL A 89 8.16 -6.71 3.62
CA VAL A 89 7.88 -6.23 2.25
C VAL A 89 8.02 -4.71 2.15
N ILE A 90 7.66 -3.97 3.21
CA ILE A 90 7.82 -2.50 3.25
C ILE A 90 9.28 -2.10 3.48
N GLU A 91 9.97 -2.77 4.41
CA GLU A 91 11.29 -2.33 4.88
C GLU A 91 12.44 -2.76 3.97
N ARG A 92 12.26 -3.78 3.15
CA ARG A 92 13.35 -4.39 2.39
C ARG A 92 13.01 -4.56 0.92
N VAL A 93 13.82 -3.93 0.06
CA VAL A 93 13.91 -4.34 -1.34
C VAL A 93 14.81 -5.57 -1.39
N VAL A 94 14.24 -6.74 -1.66
CA VAL A 94 15.01 -7.98 -1.77
C VAL A 94 15.33 -8.22 -3.25
N PRO A 95 16.61 -8.27 -3.67
CA PRO A 95 16.98 -8.42 -5.09
C PRO A 95 16.85 -9.89 -5.55
N LEU A 96 15.69 -10.49 -5.28
CA LEU A 96 15.35 -11.83 -5.76
C LEU A 96 14.65 -11.76 -7.11
N PRO A 97 14.86 -12.74 -8.01
CA PRO A 97 14.29 -12.72 -9.36
C PRO A 97 12.78 -12.48 -9.38
N ASN A 98 12.01 -13.20 -8.57
CA ASN A 98 10.54 -13.06 -8.55
C ASN A 98 10.10 -11.69 -8.03
N PHE A 99 10.78 -11.15 -7.02
CA PHE A 99 10.50 -9.79 -6.52
C PHE A 99 10.83 -8.74 -7.57
N LEU A 100 11.98 -8.86 -8.23
CA LEU A 100 12.39 -7.93 -9.31
C LEU A 100 11.44 -8.03 -10.51
N THR A 101 10.94 -9.22 -10.84
CA THR A 101 9.95 -9.41 -11.91
C THR A 101 8.64 -8.70 -11.57
N ALA A 102 8.16 -8.83 -10.33
CA ALA A 102 6.95 -8.12 -9.87
C ALA A 102 7.16 -6.60 -9.91
N LEU A 103 8.28 -6.11 -9.40
CA LEU A 103 8.64 -4.69 -9.42
C LEU A 103 8.73 -4.13 -10.83
N GLU A 104 9.39 -4.86 -11.75
CA GLU A 104 9.50 -4.49 -13.16
C GLU A 104 8.13 -4.42 -13.83
N SER A 105 7.24 -5.40 -13.57
CA SER A 105 5.87 -5.38 -14.09
C SER A 105 5.10 -4.15 -13.57
N MET A 106 5.21 -3.81 -12.28
CA MET A 106 4.56 -2.62 -11.74
C MET A 106 5.10 -1.33 -12.37
N LEU A 107 6.41 -1.20 -12.49
CA LEU A 107 7.05 -0.01 -13.10
C LEU A 107 6.72 0.11 -14.60
N ASP A 108 6.64 -1.01 -15.34
CA ASP A 108 6.22 -1.00 -16.74
C ASP A 108 4.76 -0.53 -16.89
N CYS A 109 3.85 -0.99 -16.03
CA CYS A 109 2.47 -0.50 -15.99
C CYS A 109 2.40 1.02 -15.77
N LEU A 110 3.19 1.56 -14.85
CA LEU A 110 3.20 2.99 -14.57
C LEU A 110 3.85 3.81 -15.69
N ARG A 111 4.87 3.27 -16.35
CA ARG A 111 5.42 3.84 -17.59
C ARG A 111 4.38 3.89 -18.70
N LEU A 112 3.59 2.84 -18.89
CA LEU A 112 2.46 2.81 -19.84
C LEU A 112 1.35 3.81 -19.47
N ALA A 113 1.16 4.08 -18.17
CA ALA A 113 0.29 5.14 -17.67
C ALA A 113 0.84 6.56 -17.91
N GLY A 114 2.09 6.69 -18.37
CA GLY A 114 2.74 7.97 -18.68
C GLY A 114 3.42 8.65 -17.49
N LEU A 115 3.69 7.90 -16.41
CA LEU A 115 4.39 8.43 -15.24
C LEU A 115 5.91 8.36 -15.42
N ASP A 116 6.62 9.36 -14.90
CA ASP A 116 8.08 9.33 -14.84
C ASP A 116 8.59 8.35 -13.76
N PRO A 117 9.86 7.90 -13.84
CA PRO A 117 10.38 6.89 -12.92
C PRO A 117 10.33 7.29 -11.44
N THR A 118 10.51 8.57 -11.12
CA THR A 118 10.50 9.05 -9.72
C THR A 118 9.11 8.95 -9.12
N VAL A 119 8.10 9.42 -9.84
CA VAL A 119 6.70 9.28 -9.44
C VAL A 119 6.30 7.81 -9.39
N SER A 120 6.72 7.01 -10.36
CA SER A 120 6.44 5.57 -10.39
C SER A 120 6.94 4.84 -9.14
N VAL A 121 8.15 5.11 -8.67
CA VAL A 121 8.68 4.52 -7.43
C VAL A 121 7.83 4.91 -6.21
N MET A 122 7.44 6.19 -6.10
CA MET A 122 6.58 6.63 -4.99
C MET A 122 5.21 5.95 -5.03
N VAL A 123 4.62 5.79 -6.23
CA VAL A 123 3.35 5.09 -6.43
C VAL A 123 3.46 3.61 -6.03
N VAL A 124 4.52 2.91 -6.45
CA VAL A 124 4.76 1.53 -6.04
C VAL A 124 4.86 1.41 -4.52
N GLN A 125 5.65 2.27 -3.87
CA GLN A 125 5.79 2.25 -2.41
C GLN A 125 4.46 2.47 -1.69
N GLN A 126 3.66 3.46 -2.13
CA GLN A 126 2.34 3.72 -1.54
C GLN A 126 1.35 2.58 -1.80
N SER A 127 1.39 1.97 -2.99
CA SER A 127 0.53 0.82 -3.30
C SER A 127 0.84 -0.38 -2.42
N VAL A 128 2.13 -0.70 -2.24
CA VAL A 128 2.57 -1.79 -1.36
C VAL A 128 2.17 -1.52 0.09
N GLN A 129 2.40 -0.29 0.60
CA GLN A 129 1.97 0.10 1.94
C GLN A 129 0.45 0.02 2.09
N GLY A 130 -0.30 0.45 1.08
CA GLY A 130 -1.76 0.35 1.05
C GLY A 130 -2.23 -1.09 1.15
N VAL A 131 -1.66 -2.01 0.38
CA VAL A 131 -2.00 -3.44 0.43
C VAL A 131 -1.66 -4.05 1.79
N VAL A 132 -0.46 -3.77 2.32
CA VAL A 132 -0.09 -4.23 3.68
C VAL A 132 -1.10 -3.72 4.71
N GLY A 133 -1.48 -2.44 4.64
CA GLY A 133 -2.49 -1.88 5.52
C GLY A 133 -3.87 -2.53 5.36
N LEU A 134 -4.29 -2.84 4.14
CA LEU A 134 -5.55 -3.56 3.90
C LEU A 134 -5.56 -4.94 4.55
N VAL A 135 -4.46 -5.68 4.49
CA VAL A 135 -4.36 -7.02 5.09
C VAL A 135 -4.20 -6.95 6.61
N GLU A 136 -3.34 -6.08 7.11
CA GLU A 136 -3.04 -5.97 8.55
C GLU A 136 -4.24 -5.44 9.36
N TYR A 137 -5.03 -4.54 8.77
CA TYR A 137 -6.17 -3.90 9.42
C TYR A 137 -7.52 -4.35 8.85
N GLU A 138 -7.57 -5.50 8.18
CA GLU A 138 -8.84 -6.07 7.73
C GLU A 138 -9.82 -6.19 8.90
N PRO A 139 -11.04 -5.65 8.78
CA PRO A 139 -12.05 -5.79 9.81
C PRO A 139 -12.41 -7.26 10.05
N GLN A 140 -11.97 -7.81 11.17
CA GLN A 140 -12.26 -9.20 11.53
C GLN A 140 -13.64 -9.31 12.20
N PRO A 141 -14.43 -10.35 11.89
CA PRO A 141 -15.60 -10.65 12.66
C PRO A 141 -15.15 -10.99 14.10
N PRO A 142 -15.81 -10.41 15.11
CA PRO A 142 -15.40 -10.65 16.50
C PRO A 142 -15.61 -12.12 16.91
N ALA A 143 -14.71 -12.61 17.76
CA ALA A 143 -14.64 -14.01 18.18
C ALA A 143 -15.89 -14.50 18.93
N ASP A 144 -16.61 -13.62 19.64
CA ASP A 144 -17.88 -13.90 20.31
C ASP A 144 -19.04 -13.19 19.61
N ALA A 145 -19.84 -13.97 18.89
CA ALA A 145 -20.93 -13.45 18.07
C ALA A 145 -22.07 -12.77 18.90
N ALA A 146 -22.34 -13.23 20.12
CA ALA A 146 -23.44 -12.71 20.93
C ALA A 146 -23.07 -11.36 21.59
N THR A 147 -21.90 -11.28 22.22
CA THR A 147 -21.37 -10.03 22.81
C THR A 147 -21.17 -8.99 21.72
N SER A 148 -20.75 -9.42 20.55
CA SER A 148 -20.50 -8.57 19.40
C SER A 148 -21.76 -8.04 18.75
N ALA A 149 -22.84 -8.82 18.70
CA ALA A 149 -24.14 -8.34 18.21
C ALA A 149 -24.68 -7.22 19.11
N SER A 150 -24.60 -7.40 20.43
CA SER A 150 -25.00 -6.40 21.40
C SER A 150 -24.18 -5.11 21.30
N ALA A 151 -22.85 -5.22 21.20
CA ALA A 151 -21.96 -4.08 21.04
C ALA A 151 -22.21 -3.32 19.73
N ARG A 152 -22.40 -4.03 18.61
CA ARG A 152 -22.77 -3.44 17.32
C ARG A 152 -24.08 -2.69 17.38
N GLN A 153 -25.11 -3.29 18.00
CA GLN A 153 -26.41 -2.66 18.16
C GLN A 153 -26.35 -1.41 19.03
N ALA A 154 -25.56 -1.45 20.11
CA ALA A 154 -25.36 -0.29 20.98
C ALA A 154 -24.62 0.83 20.24
N LEU A 155 -23.56 0.52 19.47
CA LEU A 155 -22.86 1.50 18.66
C LEU A 155 -23.76 2.10 17.58
N GLN A 156 -24.51 1.27 16.85
CA GLN A 156 -25.47 1.73 15.84
C GLN A 156 -26.53 2.67 16.45
N ALA A 157 -27.11 2.31 17.61
CA ALA A 157 -28.06 3.15 18.30
C ALA A 157 -27.43 4.49 18.75
N SER A 158 -26.21 4.45 19.29
CA SER A 158 -25.47 5.66 19.68
C SER A 158 -25.23 6.58 18.49
N LEU A 159 -24.73 6.06 17.37
CA LEU A 159 -24.50 6.85 16.15
C LEU A 159 -25.81 7.36 15.54
N GLY A 160 -26.87 6.55 15.58
CA GLY A 160 -28.21 6.91 15.09
C GLY A 160 -28.92 7.99 15.92
N SER A 161 -28.50 8.18 17.18
CA SER A 161 -29.08 9.18 18.10
C SER A 161 -28.39 10.56 18.00
N LEU A 162 -27.34 10.70 17.23
CA LEU A 162 -26.64 11.98 17.01
C LEU A 162 -27.59 13.02 16.38
N GLU A 163 -27.34 14.31 16.69
CA GLU A 163 -28.18 15.39 16.15
C GLU A 163 -28.01 15.45 14.61
N PRO A 164 -29.09 15.38 13.82
CA PRO A 164 -29.03 15.34 12.37
C PRO A 164 -28.42 16.59 11.72
N SER A 165 -28.57 17.75 12.36
CA SER A 165 -27.96 19.02 11.88
C SER A 165 -26.45 19.02 11.98
N ASP A 166 -25.89 18.35 13.00
CA ASP A 166 -24.46 18.37 13.28
C ASP A 166 -23.72 17.21 12.62
N PHE A 167 -24.34 16.03 12.56
CA PHE A 167 -23.73 14.78 12.10
C PHE A 167 -24.56 14.02 11.06
N PRO A 168 -25.04 14.66 9.96
CA PRO A 168 -25.94 14.00 9.00
C PRO A 168 -25.33 12.76 8.35
N ASN A 169 -24.06 12.81 7.98
CA ASN A 169 -23.37 11.73 7.29
C ASN A 169 -23.00 10.55 8.23
N VAL A 170 -22.55 10.85 9.44
CA VAL A 170 -22.27 9.81 10.45
C VAL A 170 -23.54 9.05 10.81
N ARG A 171 -24.65 9.77 10.98
CA ARG A 171 -25.95 9.17 11.25
C ARG A 171 -26.46 8.29 10.10
N ALA A 172 -26.33 8.75 8.85
CA ALA A 172 -26.69 7.97 7.66
C ALA A 172 -25.82 6.71 7.53
N ALA A 173 -24.56 6.78 7.97
CA ALA A 173 -23.61 5.66 7.94
C ALA A 173 -23.61 4.81 9.23
N SER A 174 -24.55 5.02 10.17
CA SER A 174 -24.56 4.34 11.49
C SER A 174 -24.57 2.81 11.40
N VAL A 175 -25.30 2.24 10.43
CA VAL A 175 -25.35 0.78 10.20
C VAL A 175 -24.01 0.24 9.69
N PRO A 176 -23.43 0.73 8.57
CA PRO A 176 -22.14 0.24 8.08
C PRO A 176 -20.99 0.55 9.03
N LEU A 177 -20.98 1.66 9.77
CA LEU A 177 -19.96 1.97 10.77
C LEU A 177 -19.98 0.99 11.96
N ALA A 178 -21.13 0.47 12.32
CA ALA A 178 -21.27 -0.54 13.36
C ALA A 178 -20.98 -1.97 12.85
N ALA A 179 -20.93 -2.18 11.53
CA ALA A 179 -20.64 -3.48 10.93
C ALA A 179 -19.14 -3.65 10.65
N SER A 180 -18.61 -4.83 10.93
CA SER A 180 -17.27 -5.20 10.43
C SER A 180 -17.41 -5.68 8.99
N VAL A 181 -17.00 -4.84 8.03
CA VAL A 181 -17.08 -5.16 6.60
C VAL A 181 -15.68 -5.52 6.11
N GLY A 182 -15.35 -6.81 6.12
CA GLY A 182 -14.11 -7.37 5.58
C GLY A 182 -14.38 -8.24 4.35
N GLY A 183 -13.40 -9.06 3.98
CA GLY A 183 -13.49 -10.05 2.91
C GLY A 183 -13.37 -9.46 1.50
N GLU A 184 -13.84 -10.22 0.50
CA GLU A 184 -13.60 -9.93 -0.91
C GLU A 184 -14.02 -8.51 -1.34
N ALA A 185 -15.18 -8.02 -0.87
CA ALA A 185 -15.65 -6.67 -1.20
C ALA A 185 -14.74 -5.57 -0.64
N TYR A 186 -14.16 -5.78 0.54
CA TYR A 186 -13.20 -4.89 1.17
C TYR A 186 -11.91 -4.79 0.35
N TYR A 187 -11.33 -5.93 -0.04
CA TYR A 187 -10.12 -5.96 -0.87
C TYR A 187 -10.36 -5.38 -2.25
N ARG A 188 -11.47 -5.74 -2.90
CA ARG A 188 -11.83 -5.19 -4.19
C ARG A 188 -11.90 -3.67 -4.16
N LEU A 189 -12.62 -3.10 -3.19
CA LEU A 189 -12.72 -1.64 -3.05
C LEU A 189 -11.37 -1.00 -2.75
N GLY A 190 -10.55 -1.60 -1.89
CA GLY A 190 -9.21 -1.11 -1.57
C GLY A 190 -8.30 -1.07 -2.79
N LEU A 191 -8.27 -2.15 -3.57
CA LEU A 191 -7.48 -2.24 -4.81
C LEU A 191 -8.03 -1.29 -5.90
N ASP A 192 -9.35 -1.15 -6.04
CA ASP A 192 -9.98 -0.18 -6.95
C ASP A 192 -9.59 1.25 -6.59
N THR A 193 -9.54 1.55 -5.30
CA THR A 193 -9.11 2.87 -4.81
C THR A 193 -7.64 3.15 -5.15
N ILE A 194 -6.76 2.16 -4.98
CA ILE A 194 -5.33 2.30 -5.33
C ILE A 194 -5.19 2.54 -6.84
N VAL A 195 -5.77 1.67 -7.67
CA VAL A 195 -5.63 1.77 -9.15
C VAL A 195 -6.29 3.05 -9.68
N GLY A 196 -7.47 3.41 -9.19
CA GLY A 196 -8.14 4.67 -9.56
C GLY A 196 -7.35 5.91 -9.13
N GLY A 197 -6.67 5.85 -7.99
CA GLY A 197 -5.73 6.88 -7.56
C GLY A 197 -4.56 7.06 -8.54
N ILE A 198 -4.00 5.96 -9.04
CA ILE A 198 -2.94 5.99 -10.06
C ILE A 198 -3.44 6.61 -11.37
N GLU A 199 -4.65 6.26 -11.82
CA GLU A 199 -5.27 6.88 -13.00
C GLU A 199 -5.40 8.39 -12.85
N ALA A 200 -5.83 8.86 -11.69
CA ALA A 200 -5.94 10.29 -11.40
C ALA A 200 -4.57 10.99 -11.43
N VAL A 201 -3.53 10.39 -10.87
CA VAL A 201 -2.16 10.91 -10.92
C VAL A 201 -1.64 10.96 -12.36
N ALA A 202 -1.87 9.91 -13.14
CA ALA A 202 -1.47 9.84 -14.55
C ALA A 202 -2.19 10.89 -15.41
N ALA A 203 -3.49 11.08 -15.20
CA ALA A 203 -4.27 12.10 -15.89
C ALA A 203 -3.78 13.52 -15.55
N ALA A 204 -3.44 13.77 -14.27
CA ALA A 204 -2.88 15.05 -13.85
C ALA A 204 -1.50 15.32 -14.47
N ALA A 205 -0.65 14.31 -14.58
CA ALA A 205 0.66 14.41 -15.22
C ALA A 205 0.59 14.66 -16.72
N ALA A 206 -0.43 14.14 -17.40
CA ALA A 206 -0.65 14.37 -18.84
C ALA A 206 -1.03 15.82 -19.19
N GLY A 207 -1.48 16.63 -18.23
CA GLY A 207 -1.93 18.01 -18.41
C GLY A 207 -3.27 18.11 -19.18
N PRO A 208 -3.86 19.31 -19.27
CA PRO A 208 -5.09 19.50 -20.05
C PRO A 208 -4.82 19.22 -21.54
N PRO A 209 -5.80 18.64 -22.27
CA PRO A 209 -5.66 18.37 -23.69
C PRO A 209 -5.27 19.66 -24.42
N ARG A 210 -4.09 19.68 -25.05
CA ARG A 210 -3.66 20.80 -25.87
C ARG A 210 -4.65 20.91 -27.03
N ASP A 211 -5.43 21.98 -27.04
CA ASP A 211 -6.39 22.32 -28.12
C ASP A 211 -5.61 22.42 -29.44
N ARG A 212 -5.59 21.33 -30.23
CA ARG A 212 -5.00 21.29 -31.60
C ARG A 212 -5.81 22.03 -32.63
N ALA A 213 -6.84 22.77 -32.24
CA ALA A 213 -7.79 23.41 -33.14
C ALA A 213 -7.48 24.87 -33.49
N ARG A 214 -6.26 25.40 -33.32
CA ARG A 214 -5.90 26.75 -33.81
C ARG A 214 -4.54 26.79 -34.50
N ARG A 215 -4.36 26.01 -35.57
CA ARG A 215 -3.38 26.29 -36.61
C ARG A 215 -4.03 26.19 -37.98
N GLY A 216 -4.83 27.16 -38.27
CA GLY A 216 -5.38 27.45 -39.62
C GLY A 216 -5.65 28.92 -39.69
N GLY A 217 -4.68 29.71 -40.14
CA GLY A 217 -4.88 31.13 -40.36
C GLY A 217 -3.59 31.93 -40.16
N MET A 218 -2.70 31.94 -41.16
CA MET A 218 -1.78 33.07 -41.31
C MET A 218 -2.56 34.36 -41.57
N PRO A 219 -2.08 35.48 -41.04
CA PRO A 219 -1.73 36.59 -41.86
C PRO A 219 -0.30 37.06 -41.62
N SER A 220 0.41 37.25 -42.70
CA SER A 220 1.65 38.00 -42.83
C SER A 220 1.45 39.46 -42.35
N GLY A 221 2.34 39.92 -41.47
CA GLY A 221 2.38 41.31 -41.02
C GLY A 221 3.65 41.63 -40.29
N THR A 222 4.53 42.32 -40.95
CA THR A 222 5.80 42.94 -40.58
C THR A 222 5.73 43.83 -39.33
N GLY A 223 6.79 43.83 -38.50
CA GLY A 223 7.20 45.04 -37.78
C GLY A 223 7.64 44.89 -36.30
N GLY A 224 8.94 45.00 -36.07
CA GLY A 224 9.51 45.90 -35.08
C GLY A 224 9.57 45.49 -33.58
N GLY A 225 10.67 45.02 -33.16
CA GLY A 225 11.52 45.46 -32.03
C GLY A 225 10.97 45.70 -30.64
N ARG A 226 11.54 45.07 -29.67
CA ARG A 226 12.33 45.52 -28.51
C ARG A 226 12.29 44.56 -27.34
N HIS A 227 13.47 44.40 -26.81
CA HIS A 227 13.84 43.71 -25.55
C HIS A 227 12.97 44.07 -24.33
N THR A 228 12.68 43.11 -23.48
CA THR A 228 12.89 43.21 -22.02
C THR A 228 13.03 41.81 -21.44
N GLU A 229 14.19 41.61 -20.83
CA GLU A 229 14.50 40.51 -19.91
C GLU A 229 13.68 40.61 -18.62
N GLY A 230 13.50 39.47 -17.95
CA GLY A 230 13.41 39.39 -16.50
C GLY A 230 12.03 39.14 -15.94
N ALA A 231 11.80 37.90 -15.55
CA ALA A 231 11.18 37.47 -14.28
C ALA A 231 10.78 35.98 -14.37
N ALA A 232 11.71 35.15 -13.98
CA ALA A 232 11.42 33.78 -13.60
C ALA A 232 12.04 33.55 -12.22
N LEU A 233 11.37 32.74 -11.39
CA LEU A 233 11.81 32.24 -10.09
C LEU A 233 11.49 33.11 -8.85
N GLU A 234 10.23 32.99 -8.39
CA GLU A 234 9.91 33.09 -6.96
C GLU A 234 8.59 32.32 -6.72
N GLY A 235 8.66 31.17 -6.04
CA GLY A 235 7.45 30.40 -5.73
C GLY A 235 7.68 29.01 -5.15
N ALA A 236 8.79 28.79 -4.45
CA ALA A 236 9.05 27.49 -3.82
C ALA A 236 9.71 27.63 -2.44
N GLU A 237 9.12 28.46 -1.55
CA GLU A 237 9.62 28.55 -0.17
C GLU A 237 8.52 29.01 0.82
N ALA A 238 7.56 28.14 1.09
CA ALA A 238 6.57 28.38 2.14
C ALA A 238 5.94 27.12 2.74
N VAL A 239 6.72 26.07 3.01
CA VAL A 239 6.27 24.96 3.87
C VAL A 239 7.41 24.47 4.76
N ARG A 240 8.01 25.38 5.53
CA ARG A 240 8.88 25.05 6.67
C ARG A 240 8.80 26.13 7.72
N SER A 241 7.75 26.13 8.54
CA SER A 241 7.82 26.60 9.95
C SER A 241 6.42 26.55 10.60
N GLY A 242 5.91 25.36 10.86
CA GLY A 242 4.84 25.11 11.82
C GLY A 242 5.43 24.64 13.14
N ARG A 243 5.95 25.56 13.97
CA ARG A 243 6.24 25.28 15.38
C ARG A 243 4.92 25.03 16.09
N VAL A 244 4.66 23.79 16.46
CA VAL A 244 3.64 23.42 17.43
C VAL A 244 4.11 23.89 18.82
N ARG A 245 3.45 24.89 19.37
CA ARG A 245 3.57 25.25 20.80
C ARG A 245 2.77 24.24 21.61
N GLY A 246 3.43 23.51 22.49
CA GLY A 246 2.81 22.68 23.51
C GLY A 246 2.12 23.54 24.59
N PRO A 247 1.10 22.99 25.30
CA PRO A 247 0.42 23.73 26.36
C PRO A 247 1.30 23.83 27.61
N GLU A 248 1.44 25.05 28.13
CA GLU A 248 2.01 25.34 29.44
C GLU A 248 1.17 24.67 30.54
N LYS A 249 1.87 24.05 31.46
CA LYS A 249 1.29 23.52 32.71
C LYS A 249 1.22 24.69 33.68
N GLU A 250 0.02 25.10 34.07
CA GLU A 250 -0.24 25.90 35.24
C GLU A 250 -0.34 25.02 36.48
N LYS A 251 0.21 25.57 37.56
CA LYS A 251 0.41 24.97 38.90
C LYS A 251 -0.91 24.64 39.61
#